data_a2b8cb9037182caa8eab4569fe17e1f3
#
_entry.id   a2b8cb9037182caa8eab4569fe17e1f3
#
_cell.length_a   1.000
_cell.length_b   1.000
_cell.length_c   1.000
_cell.angle_alpha   90.00
_cell.angle_beta   90.00
_cell.angle_gamma   90.00
#
_symmetry.space_group_name_H-M   'P 1'
#
loop_
_entity.id
_entity.type
_entity.pdbx_description
1 polymer ?
#
loop_
_entity_poly.entity_id
_entity_poly.type
_entity_poly.pdbx_seq_one_letter_code
_entity_poly.pdbx_strand_id
1 'polypeptide(L)' 'MKLRDEVIKLLKGGWYSNFQINMELKSGSADRIMRFIRETPPEGYYVDQRKKEMPKEYRPCLEYTLKSIDEK' A
#
# COMPACT_ATOMS: atom_id res chain seq x y z
N MET A 1 13.78 11.07 -8.45
CA MET A 1 13.22 9.78 -8.04
C MET A 1 11.92 10.02 -7.32
N LYS A 2 10.92 9.26 -7.64
CA LYS A 2 9.61 9.46 -7.05
C LYS A 2 9.25 8.29 -6.15
N LEU A 3 9.15 8.60 -4.87
CA LEU A 3 8.82 7.60 -3.87
C LEU A 3 7.46 6.94 -4.16
N ARG A 4 6.55 7.71 -4.75
CA ARG A 4 5.25 7.19 -5.15
C ARG A 4 5.38 6.02 -6.13
N ASP A 5 6.29 6.14 -7.10
CA ASP A 5 6.48 5.08 -8.08
C ASP A 5 7.02 3.80 -7.45
N GLU A 6 7.88 3.95 -6.45
CA GLU A 6 8.40 2.80 -5.73
C GLU A 6 7.33 2.12 -4.89
N VAL A 7 6.46 2.89 -4.26
CA VAL A 7 5.33 2.34 -3.51
C VAL A 7 4.40 1.58 -4.46
N ILE A 8 4.10 2.16 -5.62
CA ILE A 8 3.27 1.49 -6.63
C ILE A 8 3.87 0.16 -7.03
N LYS A 9 5.17 0.13 -7.26
CA LYS A 9 5.87 -1.09 -7.63
C LYS A 9 5.77 -2.16 -6.55
N LEU A 10 5.92 -1.77 -5.29
CA LEU A 10 5.75 -2.70 -4.18
C LEU A 10 4.34 -3.27 -4.13
N LEU A 11 3.34 -2.40 -4.24
CA LEU A 11 1.95 -2.81 -4.13
C LEU A 11 1.52 -3.74 -5.25
N LYS A 12 2.12 -3.64 -6.42
CA LYS A 12 1.86 -4.57 -7.52
C LYS A 12 2.37 -5.97 -7.19
N GLY A 13 3.32 -6.08 -6.30
CA GLY A 13 3.92 -7.36 -5.93
C GLY A 13 3.27 -8.05 -4.73
N GLY A 14 2.33 -7.41 -4.05
CA GLY A 14 1.73 -8.04 -2.88
C GLY A 14 1.02 -7.07 -1.96
N TRP A 15 0.76 -7.54 -0.75
CA TRP A 15 0.05 -6.79 0.28
C TRP A 15 1.07 -6.17 1.24
N TYR A 16 0.94 -4.87 1.47
CA TYR A 16 1.84 -4.15 2.36
C TYR A 16 1.07 -3.20 3.25
N SER A 17 1.44 -3.15 4.52
CA SER A 17 0.94 -2.11 5.43
C SER A 17 1.80 -0.87 5.28
N ASN A 18 1.34 0.26 5.81
CA ASN A 18 2.14 1.48 5.82
C ASN A 18 3.49 1.26 6.51
N PHE A 19 3.48 0.50 7.61
CA PHE A 19 4.71 0.19 8.34
C PHE A 19 5.70 -0.56 7.46
N GLN A 20 5.22 -1.58 6.75
CA GLN A 20 6.06 -2.37 5.86
C GLN A 20 6.61 -1.52 4.72
N ILE A 21 5.78 -0.64 4.16
CA ILE A 21 6.23 0.24 3.09
C ILE A 21 7.34 1.17 3.59
N ASN A 22 7.16 1.74 4.78
CA ASN A 22 8.18 2.59 5.37
C ASN A 22 9.50 1.84 5.56
N MET A 23 9.43 0.59 6.01
CA MET A 23 10.62 -0.21 6.20
C MET A 23 11.32 -0.54 4.89
N GLU A 24 10.55 -0.92 3.87
CA GLU A 24 11.11 -1.28 2.57
C GLU A 24 11.79 -0.10 1.89
N LEU A 25 11.21 1.08 2.01
CA LEU A 25 11.71 2.28 1.34
C LEU A 25 12.53 3.17 2.26
N LYS A 26 12.69 2.77 3.51
CA LYS A 26 13.40 3.54 4.54
C LYS A 26 12.89 4.97 4.61
N SER A 27 11.57 5.09 4.60
CA SER A 27 10.90 6.39 4.58
C SER A 27 9.84 6.43 5.66
N GLY A 28 9.48 7.64 6.11
CA GLY A 28 8.37 7.84 7.02
C GLY A 28 7.14 8.41 6.36
N SER A 29 7.09 8.41 5.04
CA SER A 29 6.04 9.10 4.29
C SER A 29 4.97 8.18 3.71
N ALA A 30 4.92 6.91 4.12
CA ALA A 30 3.99 5.95 3.53
C ALA A 30 2.53 6.38 3.67
N ASP A 31 2.15 6.93 4.82
CA ASP A 31 0.76 7.37 5.04
C ASP A 31 0.32 8.39 4.01
N ARG A 32 1.16 9.38 3.78
CA ARG A 32 0.87 10.45 2.82
C ARG A 32 0.80 9.88 1.41
N ILE A 33 1.77 9.06 1.05
CA ILE A 33 1.84 8.48 -0.28
C ILE A 33 0.65 7.56 -0.53
N MET A 34 0.28 6.74 0.45
CA MET A 34 -0.86 5.85 0.31
C MET A 34 -2.17 6.61 0.16
N ARG A 35 -2.32 7.73 0.89
CA ARG A 35 -3.49 8.57 0.71
C ARG A 35 -3.57 9.06 -0.73
N PHE A 36 -2.45 9.53 -1.26
CA PHE A 36 -2.38 10.03 -2.62
C PHE A 36 -2.75 8.95 -3.63
N ILE A 37 -2.20 7.75 -3.46
CA ILE A 37 -2.46 6.63 -4.36
C ILE A 37 -3.92 6.20 -4.29
N ARG A 38 -4.53 6.20 -3.10
CA ARG A 38 -5.93 5.83 -2.95
C ARG A 38 -6.86 6.84 -3.61
N GLU A 39 -6.51 8.12 -3.56
CA GLU A 39 -7.31 9.16 -4.18
C GLU A 39 -7.14 9.18 -5.70
N THR A 40 -5.94 8.86 -6.17
CA THR A 40 -5.62 8.87 -7.60
C THR A 40 -4.82 7.62 -7.94
N PRO A 41 -5.50 6.46 -8.06
CA PRO A 41 -4.80 5.22 -8.39
C PRO A 41 -4.16 5.29 -9.78
N PRO A 42 -3.11 4.50 -10.02
CA PRO A 42 -2.53 4.41 -11.36
C PRO A 42 -3.56 3.94 -12.38
N GLU A 43 -3.44 4.41 -13.60
CA GLU A 43 -4.35 4.03 -14.66
C GLU A 43 -4.37 2.51 -14.85
N GLY A 44 -5.57 1.94 -14.91
CA GLY A 44 -5.74 0.50 -15.09
C GLY A 44 -5.66 -0.31 -13.80
N TYR A 45 -5.54 0.36 -12.65
CA TYR A 45 -5.42 -0.30 -11.35
C TYR A 45 -6.36 0.32 -10.34
N TYR A 46 -6.62 -0.42 -9.28
CA TYR A 46 -7.33 0.10 -8.13
C TYR A 46 -6.63 -0.38 -6.86
N VAL A 47 -6.81 0.37 -5.79
CA VAL A 47 -6.24 0.00 -4.50
C VAL A 47 -7.24 -0.87 -3.76
N ASP A 48 -6.81 -2.08 -3.42
CA ASP A 48 -7.58 -2.94 -2.55
C ASP A 48 -6.97 -2.88 -1.16
N GLN A 49 -7.79 -3.09 -0.15
CA GLN A 49 -7.31 -3.07 1.23
C GLN A 49 -7.95 -4.20 2.01
N ARG A 50 -7.21 -4.69 3.00
CA ARG A 50 -7.72 -5.70 3.91
C ARG A 50 -7.19 -5.44 5.30
N LYS A 51 -7.90 -5.95 6.28
CA LYS A 51 -7.50 -5.83 7.67
C LYS A 51 -6.64 -7.04 8.02
N LYS A 52 -5.44 -6.78 8.52
CA LYS A 52 -4.55 -7.84 8.98
C LYS A 52 -4.80 -8.07 10.46
N GLU A 53 -5.09 -9.32 10.84
CA GLU A 53 -5.22 -9.66 12.23
C GLU A 53 -3.85 -9.67 12.91
N MET A 54 -3.77 -9.02 14.05
CA MET A 54 -2.54 -8.94 14.82
C MET A 54 -2.78 -9.57 16.20
N PRO A 55 -1.73 -10.03 16.88
CA PRO A 55 -1.86 -10.47 18.28
C PRO A 55 -2.52 -9.37 19.12
N LYS A 56 -3.14 -9.78 20.23
CA LYS A 56 -3.89 -8.85 21.09
C LYS A 56 -3.08 -7.64 21.54
N GLU A 57 -1.76 -7.77 21.56
CA GLU A 57 -0.88 -6.70 22.02
C GLU A 57 -0.70 -5.59 21.01
N TYR A 58 -1.16 -5.79 19.77
CA TYR A 58 -0.96 -4.84 18.69
C TYR A 58 -2.28 -4.42 18.09
N ARG A 59 -2.32 -3.20 17.59
CA ARG A 59 -3.51 -2.71 16.88
C ARG A 59 -3.62 -3.38 15.52
N PRO A 60 -4.85 -3.68 15.06
CA PRO A 60 -5.02 -4.18 13.71
C PRO A 60 -4.44 -3.20 12.70
N CYS A 61 -3.77 -3.74 11.69
CA CYS A 61 -3.19 -2.95 10.62
C CYS A 61 -3.97 -3.17 9.33
N LEU A 62 -4.02 -2.13 8.49
CA LEU A 62 -4.55 -2.28 7.16
C LEU A 62 -3.40 -2.58 6.21
N GLU A 63 -3.62 -3.52 5.32
CA GLU A 63 -2.69 -3.81 4.24
C GLU A 63 -3.31 -3.38 2.93
N TYR A 64 -2.48 -2.95 2.01
CA TYR A 64 -2.90 -2.44 0.71
C TYR A 64 -2.19 -3.18 -0.40
N THR A 65 -2.86 -3.28 -1.54
CA THR A 65 -2.26 -3.80 -2.76
C THR A 65 -2.89 -3.11 -3.96
N LEU A 66 -2.22 -3.20 -5.09
CA LEU A 66 -2.77 -2.73 -6.36
C LEU A 66 -3.21 -3.92 -7.19
N LYS A 67 -4.43 -3.87 -7.66
CA LYS A 67 -4.99 -4.90 -8.53
C LYS A 67 -5.38 -4.29 -9.87
N SER A 68 -5.20 -5.05 -10.92
CA SER A 68 -5.63 -4.63 -12.24
C SER A 68 -7.15 -4.61 -12.31
N ILE A 69 -7.70 -3.57 -12.92
CA ILE A 69 -9.15 -3.46 -13.10
C ILE A 69 -9.67 -4.63 -13.93
N ASP A 70 -8.84 -5.17 -14.81
CA ASP A 70 -9.23 -6.28 -15.68
C ASP A 70 -9.24 -7.63 -14.99
N GLU A 71 -8.77 -7.71 -13.75
CA GLU A 71 -8.67 -8.96 -13.00
C GLU A 71 -9.88 -9.26 -12.12
N LYS A 72 -11.01 -8.82 -12.48
CA LYS A 72 -12.20 -9.12 -11.68
C LYS A 72 -12.58 -10.59 -11.78
#